data_7e6f7b8a48c90ae287ac10621f11a1c8
#
_entry.id   7e6f7b8a48c90ae287ac10621f11a1c8
#
_cell.length_a   1.000
_cell.length_b   1.000
_cell.length_c   1.000
_cell.angle_alpha   90.00
_cell.angle_beta   90.00
_cell.angle_gamma   90.00
#
_symmetry.space_group_name_H-M   'P 1'
#
loop_
_entity.id
_entity.type
_entity.pdbx_description
1 polymer ?
#
loop_
_entity_poly.entity_id
_entity_poly.type
_entity_poly.pdbx_seq_one_letter_code
_entity_poly.pdbx_strand_id
1 'polypeptide(L)'
;MQTVSSLKEMQVLVQKIRAQDKRIALVPTMGFLHPGHLSLMREGRRRGDVLVTSIFVNPTQFGAGEDFEEYPRDMERDQKMAHEAGVDVIFAPSAAEMYPSGYQTYVTVERLTQELCGISRPDHFKGVTTVVCKLFTIVTPHVAIFGEKDFQQLVAIRQMVADLNLAIEIVGMPIYREEDGLAMSSRNRYLTPDERKAARCIITSLKRAKALFDSGEREGKKIVREIKNSIDAEPLSRIDYIKICNVNDLKDLDQITQRAVLAVAVNIGKARLIDNIIFDPSVDSAG
;
A
#
# COMPACT_ATOMS: atom_id res chain seq x y z
N MET A 1 17.41 -2.44 -18.80
CA MET A 1 17.13 -2.61 -17.36
C MET A 1 18.31 -3.31 -16.70
N GLN A 2 18.72 -2.86 -15.50
CA GLN A 2 19.76 -3.51 -14.68
C GLN A 2 19.23 -3.83 -13.29
N THR A 3 19.79 -4.85 -12.65
CA THR A 3 19.46 -5.19 -11.25
C THR A 3 20.67 -4.86 -10.38
N VAL A 4 20.44 -4.13 -9.29
CA VAL A 4 21.44 -3.72 -8.30
C VAL A 4 21.02 -4.26 -6.94
N SER A 5 21.93 -4.94 -6.24
CA SER A 5 21.69 -5.51 -4.90
C SER A 5 22.46 -4.82 -3.78
N SER A 6 23.57 -4.16 -4.10
CA SER A 6 24.36 -3.42 -3.11
C SER A 6 23.85 -2.00 -2.91
N LEU A 7 23.75 -1.56 -1.65
CA LEU A 7 23.41 -0.18 -1.28
C LEU A 7 24.40 0.81 -1.88
N LYS A 8 25.69 0.51 -1.77
CA LYS A 8 26.76 1.38 -2.26
C LYS A 8 26.71 1.56 -3.79
N GLU A 9 26.49 0.47 -4.52
CA GLU A 9 26.34 0.54 -5.97
C GLU A 9 25.11 1.36 -6.37
N MET A 10 23.98 1.17 -5.67
CA MET A 10 22.77 1.94 -5.93
C MET A 10 22.98 3.43 -5.69
N GLN A 11 23.63 3.82 -4.58
CA GLN A 11 23.95 5.22 -4.28
C GLN A 11 24.86 5.83 -5.33
N VAL A 12 25.89 5.12 -5.79
CA VAL A 12 26.80 5.60 -6.86
C VAL A 12 26.05 5.77 -8.18
N LEU A 13 25.17 4.82 -8.51
CA LEU A 13 24.34 4.89 -9.72
C LEU A 13 23.41 6.12 -9.68
N VAL A 14 22.74 6.34 -8.58
CA VAL A 14 21.81 7.47 -8.39
C VAL A 14 22.53 8.81 -8.49
N GLN A 15 23.73 8.94 -7.90
CA GLN A 15 24.54 10.15 -8.01
C GLN A 15 24.88 10.45 -9.50
N LYS A 16 25.23 9.43 -10.28
CA LYS A 16 25.51 9.60 -11.72
C LYS A 16 24.26 10.03 -12.51
N ILE A 17 23.09 9.49 -12.16
CA ILE A 17 21.80 9.85 -12.79
C ILE A 17 21.47 11.32 -12.48
N ARG A 18 21.57 11.71 -11.21
CA ARG A 18 21.30 13.09 -10.77
C ARG A 18 22.27 14.11 -11.34
N ALA A 19 23.55 13.74 -11.52
CA ALA A 19 24.54 14.59 -12.19
C ALA A 19 24.23 14.88 -13.69
N GLN A 20 23.27 14.14 -14.27
CA GLN A 20 22.73 14.36 -15.61
C GLN A 20 21.40 15.11 -15.59
N ASP A 21 21.02 15.72 -14.46
CA ASP A 21 19.72 16.40 -14.22
C ASP A 21 18.49 15.54 -14.53
N LYS A 22 18.63 14.20 -14.48
CA LYS A 22 17.53 13.27 -14.71
C LYS A 22 16.65 13.12 -13.49
N ARG A 23 15.34 13.16 -13.71
CA ARG A 23 14.32 12.93 -12.69
C ARG A 23 14.16 11.45 -12.41
N ILE A 24 14.26 11.05 -11.14
CA ILE A 24 14.12 9.65 -10.68
C ILE A 24 12.73 9.44 -10.10
N ALA A 25 12.01 8.44 -10.62
CA ALA A 25 10.79 7.90 -10.03
C ALA A 25 11.08 6.59 -9.31
N LEU A 26 10.48 6.38 -8.14
CA LEU A 26 10.62 5.16 -7.34
C LEU A 26 9.26 4.48 -7.14
N VAL A 27 9.21 3.17 -7.37
CA VAL A 27 8.07 2.31 -7.00
C VAL A 27 8.55 1.26 -5.99
N PRO A 28 8.33 1.45 -4.69
CA PRO A 28 8.66 0.43 -3.69
C PRO A 28 7.72 -0.77 -3.77
N THR A 29 8.26 -1.98 -3.81
CA THR A 29 7.51 -3.24 -3.79
C THR A 29 8.20 -4.30 -2.93
N MET A 30 7.44 -5.32 -2.56
CA MET A 30 7.99 -6.54 -1.96
C MET A 30 8.20 -7.67 -2.97
N GLY A 31 8.05 -7.38 -4.26
CA GLY A 31 8.09 -8.38 -5.32
C GLY A 31 6.77 -9.14 -5.49
N PHE A 32 6.86 -10.30 -6.17
CA PHE A 32 5.71 -11.06 -6.67
C PHE A 32 4.73 -10.14 -7.42
N LEU A 33 5.27 -9.48 -8.43
CA LEU A 33 4.60 -8.41 -9.15
C LEU A 33 3.29 -8.89 -9.78
N HIS A 34 2.34 -7.97 -9.89
CA HIS A 34 1.03 -8.19 -10.50
C HIS A 34 0.57 -6.92 -11.23
N PRO A 35 -0.49 -6.96 -12.04
CA PRO A 35 -0.97 -5.80 -12.80
C PRO A 35 -1.15 -4.52 -12.00
N GLY A 36 -1.51 -4.61 -10.71
CA GLY A 36 -1.54 -3.46 -9.80
C GLY A 36 -0.18 -2.80 -9.62
N HIS A 37 0.89 -3.57 -9.43
CA HIS A 37 2.26 -3.02 -9.37
C HIS A 37 2.69 -2.42 -10.72
N LEU A 38 2.32 -3.07 -11.83
CA LEU A 38 2.64 -2.55 -13.16
C LEU A 38 1.96 -1.21 -13.46
N SER A 39 0.75 -0.97 -12.92
CA SER A 39 0.09 0.33 -13.05
C SER A 39 0.88 1.44 -12.34
N LEU A 40 1.46 1.15 -11.16
CA LEU A 40 2.35 2.08 -10.45
C LEU A 40 3.63 2.36 -11.25
N MET A 41 4.23 1.32 -11.82
CA MET A 41 5.45 1.45 -12.64
C MET A 41 5.20 2.30 -13.89
N ARG A 42 4.09 2.08 -14.60
CA ARG A 42 3.71 2.91 -15.76
C ARG A 42 3.52 4.38 -15.38
N GLU A 43 2.94 4.66 -14.23
CA GLU A 43 2.84 6.05 -13.74
C GLU A 43 4.22 6.59 -13.35
N GLY A 44 5.06 5.80 -12.70
CA GLY A 44 6.44 6.17 -12.42
C GLY A 44 7.23 6.51 -13.68
N ARG A 45 7.06 5.72 -14.75
CA ARG A 45 7.67 5.98 -16.07
C ARG A 45 7.23 7.32 -16.68
N ARG A 46 5.97 7.71 -16.46
CA ARG A 46 5.44 9.01 -16.95
C ARG A 46 6.00 10.21 -16.19
N ARG A 47 6.43 10.01 -14.94
CA ARG A 47 6.85 11.07 -14.03
C ARG A 47 8.37 11.20 -13.86
N GLY A 48 9.15 10.22 -14.31
CA GLY A 48 10.60 10.24 -14.19
C GLY A 48 11.32 9.83 -15.46
N ASP A 49 12.51 10.41 -15.67
CA ASP A 49 13.41 10.01 -16.75
C ASP A 49 14.04 8.64 -16.49
N VAL A 50 14.20 8.29 -15.22
CA VAL A 50 14.68 6.99 -14.77
C VAL A 50 13.69 6.41 -13.76
N LEU A 51 13.19 5.22 -14.05
CA LEU A 51 12.28 4.47 -13.18
C LEU A 51 13.04 3.40 -12.40
N VAL A 52 13.06 3.54 -11.10
CA VAL A 52 13.60 2.56 -10.15
C VAL A 52 12.43 1.82 -9.50
N THR A 53 12.51 0.50 -9.45
CA THR A 53 11.60 -0.33 -8.64
C THR A 53 12.41 -1.07 -7.60
N SER A 54 12.02 -0.99 -6.31
CA SER A 54 12.61 -1.89 -5.33
C SER A 54 11.83 -3.21 -5.26
N ILE A 55 12.56 -4.32 -5.09
CA ILE A 55 12.01 -5.64 -4.79
C ILE A 55 12.67 -6.12 -3.51
N PHE A 56 11.97 -5.90 -2.38
CA PHE A 56 12.51 -6.24 -1.06
C PHE A 56 11.41 -6.65 -0.08
N VAL A 57 11.39 -7.93 0.30
CA VAL A 57 10.50 -8.42 1.37
C VAL A 57 11.11 -8.00 2.70
N ASN A 58 10.56 -6.94 3.28
CA ASN A 58 11.10 -6.30 4.47
C ASN A 58 10.77 -7.10 5.74
N PRO A 59 11.74 -7.73 6.42
CA PRO A 59 11.46 -8.54 7.61
C PRO A 59 10.88 -7.74 8.77
N THR A 60 11.25 -6.45 8.90
CA THR A 60 10.88 -5.64 10.06
C THR A 60 9.41 -5.19 10.09
N GLN A 61 8.66 -5.42 9.01
CA GLN A 61 7.23 -5.11 8.94
C GLN A 61 6.32 -6.32 9.16
N PHE A 62 6.89 -7.50 9.41
CA PHE A 62 6.16 -8.71 9.73
C PHE A 62 6.26 -9.01 11.23
N GLY A 63 5.11 -9.23 11.85
CA GLY A 63 5.01 -9.67 13.24
C GLY A 63 5.28 -11.15 13.40
N ALA A 64 5.41 -11.61 14.64
CA ALA A 64 5.52 -13.03 14.93
C ALA A 64 4.27 -13.78 14.44
N GLY A 65 4.49 -14.83 13.63
CA GLY A 65 3.40 -15.64 13.06
C GLY A 65 2.74 -15.06 11.80
N GLU A 66 3.26 -13.97 11.25
CA GLU A 66 2.84 -13.48 9.93
C GLU A 66 3.57 -14.21 8.79
N ASP A 67 3.11 -14.01 7.57
CA ASP A 67 3.48 -14.73 6.34
C ASP A 67 4.86 -14.37 5.75
N PHE A 68 5.85 -13.98 6.57
CA PHE A 68 7.17 -13.56 6.05
C PHE A 68 7.90 -14.66 5.28
N GLU A 69 7.97 -15.86 5.85
CA GLU A 69 8.64 -17.01 5.20
C GLU A 69 7.83 -17.50 3.98
N GLU A 70 6.50 -17.49 4.09
CA GLU A 70 5.59 -17.93 3.05
C GLU A 70 5.36 -16.86 1.95
N TYR A 71 5.81 -15.61 2.18
CA TYR A 71 5.60 -14.52 1.23
C TYR A 71 6.21 -14.86 -0.13
N PRO A 72 5.42 -14.82 -1.21
CA PRO A 72 5.85 -15.33 -2.51
C PRO A 72 7.02 -14.53 -3.08
N ARG A 73 7.99 -15.23 -3.65
CA ARG A 73 9.17 -14.67 -4.30
C ARG A 73 9.40 -15.35 -5.64
N ASP A 74 9.55 -14.56 -6.69
CA ASP A 74 9.84 -15.03 -8.04
C ASP A 74 10.58 -13.92 -8.80
N MET A 75 11.89 -13.84 -8.59
CA MET A 75 12.71 -12.75 -9.11
C MET A 75 12.77 -12.76 -10.64
N GLU A 76 12.84 -13.92 -11.27
CA GLU A 76 12.91 -14.03 -12.72
C GLU A 76 11.64 -13.49 -13.39
N ARG A 77 10.48 -13.91 -12.89
CA ARG A 77 9.18 -13.40 -13.33
C ARG A 77 9.05 -11.90 -13.06
N ASP A 78 9.46 -11.43 -11.89
CA ASP A 78 9.40 -10.02 -11.51
C ASP A 78 10.28 -9.15 -12.41
N GLN A 79 11.49 -9.61 -12.74
CA GLN A 79 12.37 -8.93 -13.69
C GLN A 79 11.74 -8.79 -15.07
N LYS A 80 11.13 -9.85 -15.59
CA LYS A 80 10.43 -9.82 -16.87
C LYS A 80 9.29 -8.79 -16.85
N MET A 81 8.43 -8.86 -15.84
CA MET A 81 7.29 -7.95 -15.70
C MET A 81 7.72 -6.49 -15.52
N ALA A 82 8.76 -6.24 -14.74
CA ALA A 82 9.31 -4.90 -14.54
C ALA A 82 9.90 -4.34 -15.84
N HIS A 83 10.61 -5.16 -16.62
CA HIS A 83 11.14 -4.77 -17.92
C HIS A 83 10.02 -4.37 -18.89
N GLU A 84 8.95 -5.16 -18.98
CA GLU A 84 7.78 -4.88 -19.81
C GLU A 84 7.05 -3.59 -19.38
N ALA A 85 7.12 -3.23 -18.09
CA ALA A 85 6.57 -1.99 -17.55
C ALA A 85 7.49 -0.76 -17.71
N GLY A 86 8.68 -0.93 -18.33
CA GLY A 86 9.62 0.17 -18.61
C GLY A 86 10.49 0.55 -17.43
N VAL A 87 10.76 -0.36 -16.48
CA VAL A 87 11.69 -0.14 -15.37
C VAL A 87 13.12 -0.11 -15.88
N ASP A 88 13.90 0.89 -15.48
CA ASP A 88 15.32 1.03 -15.82
C ASP A 88 16.22 0.30 -14.84
N VAL A 89 15.87 0.35 -13.55
CA VAL A 89 16.67 -0.22 -12.46
C VAL A 89 15.76 -0.98 -11.49
N ILE A 90 16.11 -2.24 -11.22
CA ILE A 90 15.58 -2.99 -10.09
C ILE A 90 16.59 -2.88 -8.95
N PHE A 91 16.17 -2.38 -7.80
CA PHE A 91 16.95 -2.40 -6.56
C PHE A 91 16.45 -3.54 -5.68
N ALA A 92 17.25 -4.60 -5.55
CA ALA A 92 16.92 -5.82 -4.85
C ALA A 92 17.96 -6.16 -3.77
N PRO A 93 18.03 -5.38 -2.66
CA PRO A 93 18.98 -5.61 -1.59
C PRO A 93 18.63 -6.84 -0.76
N SER A 94 19.62 -7.44 -0.10
CA SER A 94 19.40 -8.45 0.92
C SER A 94 18.97 -7.83 2.26
N ALA A 95 18.40 -8.65 3.16
CA ALA A 95 18.07 -8.20 4.51
C ALA A 95 19.34 -7.77 5.30
N ALA A 96 20.46 -8.44 5.09
CA ALA A 96 21.74 -8.09 5.73
C ALA A 96 22.30 -6.74 5.22
N GLU A 97 22.08 -6.41 3.94
CA GLU A 97 22.42 -5.09 3.39
C GLU A 97 21.54 -4.00 4.00
N MET A 98 20.25 -4.22 4.11
CA MET A 98 19.31 -3.23 4.66
C MET A 98 19.43 -3.09 6.18
N TYR A 99 19.65 -4.18 6.89
CA TYR A 99 19.71 -4.24 8.35
C TYR A 99 20.93 -5.06 8.80
N PRO A 100 22.14 -4.46 8.75
CA PRO A 100 23.36 -5.13 9.19
C PRO A 100 23.34 -5.41 10.70
N SER A 101 24.21 -6.29 11.16
CA SER A 101 24.38 -6.56 12.60
C SER A 101 24.62 -5.26 13.36
N GLY A 102 23.89 -5.06 14.47
CA GLY A 102 23.96 -3.85 15.28
C GLY A 102 23.07 -2.70 14.77
N TYR A 103 22.19 -2.92 13.81
CA TYR A 103 21.22 -1.90 13.34
C TYR A 103 20.29 -1.45 14.48
N GLN A 104 20.17 -0.14 14.69
CA GLN A 104 19.45 0.44 15.85
C GLN A 104 18.50 1.59 15.49
N THR A 105 18.53 2.11 14.26
CA THR A 105 17.79 3.32 13.87
C THR A 105 16.47 2.98 13.22
N TYR A 106 15.37 3.49 13.76
CA TYR A 106 14.03 3.31 13.25
C TYR A 106 13.33 4.65 13.05
N VAL A 107 12.41 4.71 12.09
CA VAL A 107 11.54 5.86 11.85
C VAL A 107 10.12 5.46 12.26
N THR A 108 9.47 6.29 13.08
CA THR A 108 8.10 6.04 13.56
C THR A 108 7.25 7.28 13.33
N VAL A 109 6.07 7.09 12.73
CA VAL A 109 5.01 8.10 12.64
C VAL A 109 3.98 7.73 13.69
N GLU A 110 3.99 8.41 14.83
CA GLU A 110 3.35 7.94 16.06
C GLU A 110 1.83 7.76 15.97
N ARG A 111 1.06 8.82 15.73
CA ARG A 111 -0.41 8.81 15.85
C ARG A 111 -1.11 8.06 14.73
N LEU A 112 -0.76 8.35 13.48
CA LEU A 112 -1.39 7.76 12.29
C LEU A 112 -1.22 6.23 12.21
N THR A 113 -0.17 5.70 12.83
CA THR A 113 0.17 4.29 12.80
C THR A 113 -0.42 3.48 13.95
N GLN A 114 -1.13 4.14 14.87
CA GLN A 114 -1.82 3.48 15.99
C GLN A 114 -3.29 3.16 15.70
N GLU A 115 -3.82 3.65 14.58
CA GLU A 115 -5.18 3.42 14.12
C GLU A 115 -5.28 2.22 13.16
N LEU A 116 -6.50 1.80 12.83
CA LEU A 116 -6.79 0.79 11.80
C LEU A 116 -5.89 -0.46 11.95
N CYS A 117 -5.05 -0.71 10.94
CA CYS A 117 -4.11 -1.82 10.90
C CYS A 117 -3.08 -1.78 12.03
N GLY A 118 -2.73 -0.59 12.53
CA GLY A 118 -1.78 -0.45 13.65
C GLY A 118 -2.28 -1.04 14.96
N ILE A 119 -3.61 -1.13 15.17
CA ILE A 119 -4.21 -1.76 16.36
C ILE A 119 -3.91 -3.25 16.38
N SER A 120 -4.07 -3.93 15.25
CA SER A 120 -3.85 -5.39 15.13
C SER A 120 -2.38 -5.75 14.82
N ARG A 121 -1.58 -4.78 14.35
CA ARG A 121 -0.17 -4.97 13.95
C ARG A 121 0.71 -3.81 14.45
N PRO A 122 0.96 -3.68 15.76
CA PRO A 122 1.55 -2.48 16.36
C PRO A 122 2.96 -2.12 15.85
N ASP A 123 3.78 -3.09 15.47
CA ASP A 123 5.14 -2.85 14.95
C ASP A 123 5.23 -2.75 13.42
N HIS A 124 4.14 -3.04 12.72
CA HIS A 124 4.12 -3.08 11.26
C HIS A 124 4.57 -1.76 10.62
N PHE A 125 3.97 -0.66 11.03
CA PHE A 125 4.26 0.64 10.42
C PHE A 125 5.65 1.18 10.77
N LYS A 126 6.19 0.86 11.94
CA LYS A 126 7.59 1.14 12.27
C LYS A 126 8.54 0.48 11.26
N GLY A 127 8.25 -0.76 10.88
CA GLY A 127 8.99 -1.45 9.82
C GLY A 127 8.81 -0.79 8.45
N VAL A 128 7.57 -0.42 8.09
CA VAL A 128 7.24 0.22 6.81
C VAL A 128 7.90 1.59 6.66
N THR A 129 7.72 2.49 7.64
CA THR A 129 8.28 3.84 7.57
C THR A 129 9.80 3.81 7.60
N THR A 130 10.40 2.88 8.34
CA THR A 130 11.86 2.68 8.36
C THR A 130 12.37 2.23 6.98
N VAL A 131 11.81 1.19 6.38
CA VAL A 131 12.28 0.71 5.07
C VAL A 131 12.07 1.74 3.97
N VAL A 132 10.92 2.43 3.96
CA VAL A 132 10.64 3.46 2.95
C VAL A 132 11.58 4.65 3.11
N CYS A 133 11.85 5.10 4.35
CA CYS A 133 12.83 6.15 4.61
C CYS A 133 14.23 5.74 4.11
N LYS A 134 14.66 4.50 4.38
CA LYS A 134 15.93 3.97 3.85
C LYS A 134 15.95 3.94 2.32
N LEU A 135 14.89 3.49 1.67
CA LEU A 135 14.79 3.52 0.21
C LEU A 135 14.86 4.95 -0.32
N PHE A 136 14.23 5.92 0.34
CA PHE A 136 14.30 7.33 -0.04
C PHE A 136 15.71 7.91 0.10
N THR A 137 16.43 7.56 1.16
CA THR A 137 17.82 8.02 1.34
C THR A 137 18.83 7.32 0.43
N ILE A 138 18.58 6.09 0.01
CA ILE A 138 19.42 5.31 -0.89
C ILE A 138 19.20 5.75 -2.36
N VAL A 139 17.92 5.85 -2.77
CA VAL A 139 17.53 6.14 -4.17
C VAL A 139 17.41 7.63 -4.44
N THR A 140 17.23 8.46 -3.42
CA THR A 140 16.99 9.90 -3.50
C THR A 140 16.03 10.28 -4.64
N PRO A 141 14.80 9.70 -4.70
CA PRO A 141 13.88 9.91 -5.79
C PRO A 141 13.30 11.32 -5.75
N HIS A 142 12.85 11.83 -6.90
CA HIS A 142 12.08 13.06 -6.98
C HIS A 142 10.59 12.81 -6.79
N VAL A 143 10.14 11.60 -7.14
CA VAL A 143 8.76 11.16 -6.98
C VAL A 143 8.72 9.68 -6.58
N ALA A 144 7.83 9.32 -5.66
CA ALA A 144 7.59 7.93 -5.28
C ALA A 144 6.10 7.60 -5.41
N ILE A 145 5.80 6.44 -6.01
CA ILE A 145 4.44 6.02 -6.37
C ILE A 145 4.01 4.88 -5.47
N PHE A 146 2.82 5.03 -4.86
CA PHE A 146 2.21 4.05 -3.95
C PHE A 146 0.77 3.76 -4.36
N GLY A 147 0.28 2.57 -4.04
CA GLY A 147 -1.13 2.22 -4.23
C GLY A 147 -2.01 2.71 -3.09
N GLU A 148 -3.19 3.25 -3.39
CA GLU A 148 -4.19 3.67 -2.40
C GLU A 148 -4.87 2.47 -1.70
N LYS A 149 -4.64 1.25 -2.17
CA LYS A 149 -5.11 0.05 -1.47
C LYS A 149 -4.59 -0.01 -0.04
N ASP A 150 -3.31 0.29 0.16
CA ASP A 150 -2.66 0.37 1.45
C ASP A 150 -2.74 1.81 1.99
N PHE A 151 -4.00 2.29 2.15
CA PHE A 151 -4.31 3.70 2.39
C PHE A 151 -3.60 4.28 3.62
N GLN A 152 -3.65 3.59 4.75
CA GLN A 152 -2.96 4.02 5.97
C GLN A 152 -1.45 4.13 5.76
N GLN A 153 -0.85 3.21 5.01
CA GLN A 153 0.56 3.29 4.63
C GLN A 153 0.86 4.55 3.83
N LEU A 154 0.02 4.87 2.83
CA LEU A 154 0.19 6.07 2.01
C LEU A 154 0.12 7.34 2.87
N VAL A 155 -0.84 7.43 3.80
CA VAL A 155 -0.98 8.57 4.72
C VAL A 155 0.22 8.69 5.65
N ALA A 156 0.68 7.57 6.23
CA ALA A 156 1.86 7.56 7.10
C ALA A 156 3.15 7.97 6.35
N ILE A 157 3.31 7.54 5.10
CA ILE A 157 4.47 7.92 4.27
C ILE A 157 4.41 9.41 3.91
N ARG A 158 3.24 9.95 3.56
CA ARG A 158 3.08 11.39 3.30
C ARG A 158 3.44 12.21 4.53
N GLN A 159 2.98 11.79 5.71
CA GLN A 159 3.33 12.45 6.96
C GLN A 159 4.84 12.39 7.23
N MET A 160 5.46 11.22 7.08
CA MET A 160 6.91 11.06 7.25
C MET A 160 7.70 11.99 6.31
N VAL A 161 7.30 12.10 5.06
CA VAL A 161 7.95 12.97 4.07
C VAL A 161 7.82 14.44 4.48
N ALA A 162 6.65 14.86 4.95
CA ALA A 162 6.40 16.21 5.41
C ALA A 162 7.22 16.54 6.67
N ASP A 163 7.17 15.69 7.69
CA ASP A 163 7.82 15.89 8.98
C ASP A 163 9.36 15.89 8.86
N LEU A 164 9.90 15.04 7.99
CA LEU A 164 11.34 14.96 7.74
C LEU A 164 11.82 15.95 6.66
N ASN A 165 10.94 16.79 6.13
CA ASN A 165 11.24 17.78 5.08
C ASN A 165 11.93 17.15 3.85
N LEU A 166 11.52 15.94 3.46
CA LEU A 166 12.09 15.26 2.30
C LEU A 166 11.52 15.87 1.01
N ALA A 167 12.41 16.26 0.09
CA ALA A 167 12.03 16.85 -1.20
C ALA A 167 11.56 15.76 -2.18
N ILE A 168 10.50 15.03 -1.83
CA ILE A 168 9.96 13.90 -2.61
C ILE A 168 8.45 14.10 -2.79
N GLU A 169 7.98 14.06 -4.04
CA GLU A 169 6.55 14.03 -4.35
C GLU A 169 5.98 12.63 -4.08
N ILE A 170 4.93 12.51 -3.28
CA ILE A 170 4.25 11.22 -3.00
C ILE A 170 2.94 11.14 -3.77
N VAL A 171 2.89 10.22 -4.74
CA VAL A 171 1.73 9.98 -5.60
C VAL A 171 0.99 8.74 -5.14
N GLY A 172 -0.31 8.89 -4.85
CA GLY A 172 -1.23 7.77 -4.64
C GLY A 172 -1.90 7.37 -5.94
N MET A 173 -1.95 6.08 -6.23
CA MET A 173 -2.64 5.53 -7.41
C MET A 173 -3.87 4.74 -7.01
N PRO A 174 -4.98 4.86 -7.75
CA PRO A 174 -6.21 4.14 -7.46
C PRO A 174 -6.01 2.63 -7.33
N ILE A 175 -6.89 2.00 -6.56
CA ILE A 175 -6.87 0.56 -6.36
C ILE A 175 -7.08 -0.17 -7.69
N TYR A 176 -6.10 -0.97 -8.07
CA TYR A 176 -6.26 -1.88 -9.19
C TYR A 176 -7.10 -3.10 -8.75
N ARG A 177 -8.16 -3.40 -9.52
CA ARG A 177 -9.06 -4.49 -9.20
C ARG A 177 -8.99 -5.61 -10.24
N GLU A 178 -9.20 -6.82 -9.79
CA GLU A 178 -9.38 -7.98 -10.67
C GLU A 178 -10.78 -7.92 -11.33
N GLU A 179 -11.03 -8.75 -12.33
CA GLU A 179 -12.28 -8.75 -13.12
C GLU A 179 -13.55 -8.88 -12.26
N ASP A 180 -13.47 -9.63 -11.16
CA ASP A 180 -14.56 -9.80 -10.20
C ASP A 180 -14.68 -8.65 -9.19
N GLY A 181 -13.82 -7.63 -9.29
CA GLY A 181 -13.80 -6.43 -8.48
C GLY A 181 -12.94 -6.54 -7.20
N LEU A 182 -12.39 -7.71 -6.87
CA LEU A 182 -11.53 -7.85 -5.70
C LEU A 182 -10.26 -6.98 -5.87
N ALA A 183 -9.88 -6.27 -4.81
CA ALA A 183 -8.63 -5.50 -4.80
C ALA A 183 -7.44 -6.44 -5.04
N MET A 184 -6.61 -6.12 -6.04
CA MET A 184 -5.49 -6.98 -6.41
C MET A 184 -4.43 -7.01 -5.32
N SER A 185 -4.00 -8.22 -4.96
CA SER A 185 -3.00 -8.47 -3.92
C SER A 185 -2.23 -9.76 -4.19
N SER A 186 -0.94 -9.78 -3.86
CA SER A 186 -0.13 -11.01 -3.88
C SER A 186 -0.71 -12.11 -2.98
N ARG A 187 -1.45 -11.71 -1.93
CA ARG A 187 -2.11 -12.65 -0.99
C ARG A 187 -3.38 -13.30 -1.57
N ASN A 188 -3.93 -12.78 -2.67
CA ASN A 188 -5.10 -13.42 -3.32
C ASN A 188 -4.80 -14.83 -3.81
N ARG A 189 -3.54 -15.18 -4.05
CA ARG A 189 -3.10 -16.53 -4.41
C ARG A 189 -3.29 -17.59 -3.30
N TYR A 190 -3.43 -17.15 -2.05
CA TYR A 190 -3.66 -18.07 -0.92
C TYR A 190 -5.10 -18.57 -0.85
N LEU A 191 -6.02 -17.92 -1.57
CA LEU A 191 -7.43 -18.24 -1.55
C LEU A 191 -7.73 -19.50 -2.36
N THR A 192 -8.42 -20.45 -1.75
CA THR A 192 -9.09 -21.55 -2.47
C THR A 192 -10.22 -21.00 -3.33
N PRO A 193 -10.77 -21.77 -4.29
CA PRO A 193 -11.90 -21.31 -5.11
C PRO A 193 -13.12 -20.84 -4.31
N ASP A 194 -13.41 -21.47 -3.18
CA ASP A 194 -14.54 -21.08 -2.33
C ASP A 194 -14.21 -19.84 -1.50
N GLU A 195 -13.01 -19.74 -0.93
CA GLU A 195 -12.52 -18.53 -0.26
C GLU A 195 -12.46 -17.34 -1.23
N ARG A 196 -12.12 -17.59 -2.51
CA ARG A 196 -12.14 -16.55 -3.54
C ARG A 196 -13.54 -15.99 -3.77
N LYS A 197 -14.57 -16.87 -3.82
CA LYS A 197 -15.97 -16.44 -3.93
C LYS A 197 -16.39 -15.65 -2.69
N ALA A 198 -16.05 -16.15 -1.50
CA ALA A 198 -16.31 -15.49 -0.23
C ALA A 198 -15.68 -14.09 -0.16
N ALA A 199 -14.44 -13.93 -0.62
CA ALA A 199 -13.73 -12.65 -0.61
C ALA A 199 -14.46 -11.51 -1.35
N ARG A 200 -15.35 -11.85 -2.28
CA ARG A 200 -16.18 -10.87 -3.00
C ARG A 200 -17.18 -10.14 -2.10
N CYS A 201 -17.45 -10.67 -0.89
CA CYS A 201 -18.27 -9.96 0.09
C CYS A 201 -17.69 -8.58 0.41
N ILE A 202 -16.36 -8.42 0.38
CA ILE A 202 -15.67 -7.17 0.65
C ILE A 202 -16.07 -6.10 -0.37
N ILE A 203 -15.84 -6.34 -1.65
CA ILE A 203 -16.17 -5.34 -2.68
C ILE A 203 -17.68 -5.12 -2.81
N THR A 204 -18.49 -6.14 -2.60
CA THR A 204 -19.95 -6.02 -2.62
C THR A 204 -20.43 -5.11 -1.50
N SER A 205 -19.88 -5.27 -0.29
CA SER A 205 -20.23 -4.42 0.85
C SER A 205 -19.75 -2.97 0.65
N LEU A 206 -18.55 -2.75 0.08
CA LEU A 206 -18.06 -1.42 -0.22
C LEU A 206 -18.91 -0.70 -1.28
N LYS A 207 -19.37 -1.41 -2.34
CA LYS A 207 -20.30 -0.86 -3.33
C LYS A 207 -21.63 -0.46 -2.69
N ARG A 208 -22.13 -1.27 -1.75
CA ARG A 208 -23.36 -0.96 -0.99
C ARG A 208 -23.16 0.28 -0.11
N ALA A 209 -22.01 0.41 0.56
CA ALA A 209 -21.66 1.60 1.32
C ALA A 209 -21.64 2.86 0.45
N LYS A 210 -21.07 2.76 -0.76
CA LYS A 210 -21.04 3.88 -1.71
C LYS A 210 -22.45 4.26 -2.13
N ALA A 211 -23.31 3.30 -2.44
CA ALA A 211 -24.69 3.55 -2.81
C ALA A 211 -25.49 4.24 -1.68
N LEU A 212 -25.29 3.85 -0.41
CA LEU A 212 -25.89 4.53 0.74
C LEU A 212 -25.42 5.98 0.84
N PHE A 213 -24.12 6.21 0.72
CA PHE A 213 -23.55 7.54 0.73
C PHE A 213 -24.12 8.41 -0.41
N ASP A 214 -24.17 7.86 -1.63
CA ASP A 214 -24.68 8.55 -2.82
C ASP A 214 -26.19 8.86 -2.72
N SER A 215 -26.96 8.05 -1.96
CA SER A 215 -28.36 8.31 -1.65
C SER A 215 -28.60 9.32 -0.52
N GLY A 216 -27.52 9.92 0.01
CA GLY A 216 -27.60 10.98 1.02
C GLY A 216 -27.36 10.51 2.47
N GLU A 217 -27.05 9.23 2.72
CA GLU A 217 -26.67 8.79 4.08
C GLU A 217 -25.30 9.38 4.47
N ARG A 218 -25.23 10.00 5.63
CA ARG A 218 -23.99 10.62 6.16
C ARG A 218 -23.63 10.11 7.55
N GLU A 219 -24.50 9.32 8.18
CA GLU A 219 -24.21 8.73 9.49
C GLU A 219 -23.24 7.52 9.34
N GLY A 220 -22.01 7.72 9.78
CA GLY A 220 -20.95 6.68 9.65
C GLY A 220 -21.32 5.37 10.31
N LYS A 221 -21.93 5.41 11.50
CA LYS A 221 -22.36 4.20 12.24
C LYS A 221 -23.41 3.38 11.48
N LYS A 222 -24.30 4.04 10.74
CA LYS A 222 -25.28 3.37 9.90
C LYS A 222 -24.62 2.62 8.74
N ILE A 223 -23.73 3.32 8.02
CA ILE A 223 -22.98 2.71 6.91
C ILE A 223 -22.14 1.54 7.41
N VAL A 224 -21.38 1.71 8.49
CA VAL A 224 -20.57 0.64 9.09
C VAL A 224 -21.39 -0.57 9.48
N ARG A 225 -22.58 -0.37 10.09
CA ARG A 225 -23.49 -1.46 10.47
C ARG A 225 -23.97 -2.26 9.26
N GLU A 226 -24.34 -1.59 8.16
CA GLU A 226 -24.79 -2.25 6.93
C GLU A 226 -23.67 -3.09 6.29
N ILE A 227 -22.44 -2.56 6.28
CA ILE A 227 -21.28 -3.29 5.77
C ILE A 227 -20.96 -4.49 6.64
N LYS A 228 -20.97 -4.29 7.97
CA LYS A 228 -20.76 -5.36 8.93
C LYS A 228 -21.73 -6.50 8.70
N ASN A 229 -23.04 -6.22 8.62
CA ASN A 229 -24.05 -7.21 8.36
C ASN A 229 -23.82 -7.95 7.03
N SER A 230 -23.42 -7.23 6.00
CA SER A 230 -23.13 -7.80 4.67
C SER A 230 -21.93 -8.74 4.68
N ILE A 231 -20.87 -8.40 5.43
CA ILE A 231 -19.67 -9.24 5.54
C ILE A 231 -19.92 -10.43 6.48
N ASP A 232 -20.56 -10.21 7.63
CA ASP A 232 -20.88 -11.27 8.60
C ASP A 232 -21.84 -12.34 8.03
N ALA A 233 -22.59 -12.01 6.96
CA ALA A 233 -23.41 -12.99 6.25
C ALA A 233 -22.58 -14.02 5.45
N GLU A 234 -21.28 -13.77 5.23
CA GLU A 234 -20.37 -14.71 4.58
C GLU A 234 -19.68 -15.59 5.63
N PRO A 235 -19.97 -16.90 5.69
CA PRO A 235 -19.49 -17.77 6.76
C PRO A 235 -17.96 -17.92 6.84
N LEU A 236 -17.25 -17.72 5.72
CA LEU A 236 -15.79 -17.81 5.65
C LEU A 236 -15.09 -16.51 6.02
N SER A 237 -15.84 -15.44 6.29
CA SER A 237 -15.30 -14.14 6.64
C SER A 237 -15.13 -13.95 8.15
N ARG A 238 -14.07 -13.25 8.54
CA ARG A 238 -13.87 -12.73 9.89
C ARG A 238 -13.36 -11.31 9.81
N ILE A 239 -14.19 -10.37 10.22
CA ILE A 239 -13.84 -8.95 10.22
C ILE A 239 -12.71 -8.70 11.23
N ASP A 240 -11.65 -7.99 10.80
CA ASP A 240 -10.64 -7.42 11.67
C ASP A 240 -11.07 -5.98 12.05
N TYR A 241 -11.32 -5.13 11.05
CA TYR A 241 -11.94 -3.82 11.27
C TYR A 241 -12.79 -3.36 10.09
N ILE A 242 -13.75 -2.47 10.40
CA ILE A 242 -14.49 -1.62 9.47
C ILE A 242 -14.54 -0.24 10.10
N LYS A 243 -13.95 0.76 9.45
CA LYS A 243 -13.83 2.11 9.99
C LYS A 243 -14.07 3.17 8.91
N ILE A 244 -14.75 4.25 9.29
CA ILE A 244 -14.84 5.47 8.48
C ILE A 244 -14.03 6.54 9.17
N CYS A 245 -12.98 7.00 8.51
CA CYS A 245 -12.02 7.92 9.06
C CYS A 245 -11.79 9.12 8.13
N ASN A 246 -11.34 10.24 8.70
CA ASN A 246 -10.81 11.35 7.92
C ASN A 246 -9.59 10.89 7.09
N VAL A 247 -9.51 11.33 5.83
CA VAL A 247 -8.43 10.91 4.90
C VAL A 247 -7.04 11.40 5.29
N ASN A 248 -6.91 12.42 6.13
CA ASN A 248 -5.62 13.03 6.45
C ASN A 248 -5.06 12.55 7.80
N ASP A 249 -5.91 12.47 8.84
CA ASP A 249 -5.47 12.15 10.22
C ASP A 249 -5.99 10.81 10.75
N LEU A 250 -6.77 10.09 9.93
CA LEU A 250 -7.33 8.77 10.20
C LEU A 250 -8.22 8.69 11.45
N LYS A 251 -8.66 9.83 12.00
CA LYS A 251 -9.62 9.85 13.10
C LYS A 251 -10.99 9.40 12.66
N ASP A 252 -11.64 8.61 13.50
CA ASP A 252 -13.01 8.13 13.27
C ASP A 252 -13.98 9.30 13.03
N LEU A 253 -14.91 9.12 12.10
CA LEU A 253 -15.95 10.09 11.79
C LEU A 253 -17.34 9.51 12.05
N ASP A 254 -18.09 10.13 12.97
CA ASP A 254 -19.50 9.80 13.20
C ASP A 254 -20.40 10.33 12.07
N GLN A 255 -20.05 11.49 11.48
CA GLN A 255 -20.75 12.12 10.37
C GLN A 255 -19.77 12.39 9.21
N ILE A 256 -20.16 12.04 7.99
CA ILE A 256 -19.34 12.20 6.80
C ILE A 256 -19.64 13.58 6.19
N THR A 257 -19.11 14.63 6.80
CA THR A 257 -19.24 16.03 6.38
C THR A 257 -18.03 16.53 5.57
N GLN A 258 -16.99 15.74 5.49
CA GLN A 258 -15.75 16.02 4.80
C GLN A 258 -15.24 14.75 4.11
N ARG A 259 -14.18 14.88 3.34
CA ARG A 259 -13.57 13.75 2.66
C ARG A 259 -13.15 12.67 3.64
N ALA A 260 -13.65 11.45 3.46
CA ALA A 260 -13.46 10.32 4.35
C ALA A 260 -13.04 9.06 3.60
N VAL A 261 -12.32 8.18 4.29
CA VAL A 261 -12.04 6.83 3.82
C VAL A 261 -12.86 5.82 4.64
N LEU A 262 -13.59 4.97 3.95
CA LEU A 262 -14.09 3.72 4.53
C LEU A 262 -13.06 2.64 4.28
N ALA A 263 -12.41 2.18 5.32
CA ALA A 263 -11.37 1.15 5.27
C ALA A 263 -11.86 -0.14 5.93
N VAL A 264 -11.59 -1.27 5.27
CA VAL A 264 -11.97 -2.60 5.78
C VAL A 264 -10.76 -3.54 5.78
N ALA A 265 -10.70 -4.41 6.79
CA ALA A 265 -9.80 -5.55 6.82
C ALA A 265 -10.61 -6.79 7.23
N VAL A 266 -10.49 -7.84 6.43
CA VAL A 266 -11.26 -9.08 6.60
C VAL A 266 -10.33 -10.27 6.39
N ASN A 267 -10.37 -11.21 7.31
CA ASN A 267 -9.68 -12.48 7.16
C ASN A 267 -10.62 -13.46 6.43
N ILE A 268 -10.10 -14.07 5.36
CA ILE A 268 -10.75 -15.14 4.61
C ILE A 268 -9.74 -16.30 4.53
N GLY A 269 -10.04 -17.42 5.15
CA GLY A 269 -9.07 -18.49 5.33
C GLY A 269 -7.79 -17.97 5.99
N LYS A 270 -6.64 -18.19 5.34
CA LYS A 270 -5.33 -17.70 5.80
C LYS A 270 -5.03 -16.27 5.35
N ALA A 271 -5.78 -15.70 4.42
CA ALA A 271 -5.50 -14.40 3.85
C ALA A 271 -6.19 -13.28 4.64
N ARG A 272 -5.41 -12.29 5.09
CA ARG A 272 -5.93 -11.01 5.56
C ARG A 272 -6.01 -10.05 4.38
N LEU A 273 -7.22 -9.75 3.95
CA LEU A 273 -7.52 -8.89 2.81
C LEU A 273 -7.92 -7.50 3.29
N ILE A 274 -7.42 -6.48 2.60
CA ILE A 274 -7.79 -5.10 2.86
C ILE A 274 -8.34 -4.44 1.60
N ASP A 275 -9.26 -3.53 1.78
CA ASP A 275 -9.81 -2.70 0.71
C ASP A 275 -10.35 -1.39 1.30
N ASN A 276 -10.59 -0.41 0.46
CA ASN A 276 -11.18 0.86 0.88
C ASN A 276 -11.92 1.57 -0.26
N ILE A 277 -12.72 2.56 0.12
CA ILE A 277 -13.30 3.54 -0.80
C ILE A 277 -13.25 4.94 -0.16
N ILE A 278 -13.24 5.95 -0.99
CA ILE A 278 -13.30 7.35 -0.57
C ILE A 278 -14.74 7.86 -0.71
N PHE A 279 -15.23 8.52 0.34
CA PHE A 279 -16.41 9.36 0.32
C PHE A 279 -15.99 10.82 0.18
N ASP A 280 -16.55 11.51 -0.78
CA ASP A 280 -16.28 12.94 -1.00
C ASP A 280 -17.61 13.71 -1.11
N PRO A 281 -18.07 14.37 -0.03
CA PRO A 281 -19.31 15.12 -0.04
C PRO A 281 -19.30 16.31 -0.99
N SER A 282 -18.14 16.80 -1.42
CA SER A 282 -18.05 17.97 -2.31
C SER A 282 -18.45 17.66 -3.75
N VAL A 283 -18.39 16.39 -4.15
CA VAL A 283 -18.78 15.95 -5.51
C VAL A 283 -20.30 15.87 -5.67
N ASP A 284 -21.04 15.66 -4.56
CA ASP A 284 -22.52 15.52 -4.58
C ASP A 284 -23.23 16.88 -4.66
N SER A 285 -22.53 18.02 -4.47
CA SER A 285 -23.11 19.37 -4.46
C SER A 285 -23.19 20.02 -5.86
N ALA A 286 -22.87 19.27 -6.92
CA ALA A 286 -22.83 19.75 -8.31
C ALA A 286 -23.91 19.10 -9.20
N GLY A 287 -25.00 18.57 -8.62
CA GLY A 287 -26.16 17.98 -9.31
C GLY A 287 -27.41 18.85 -9.22
#